data_7614df348814d6cab35e433495714913
#
_entry.id   7614df348814d6cab35e433495714913
#
_cell.length_a   1.000
_cell.length_b   1.000
_cell.length_c   1.000
_cell.angle_alpha   90.00
_cell.angle_beta   90.00
_cell.angle_gamma   90.00
#
_symmetry.space_group_name_H-M   'P 1'
#
loop_
_entity.id
_entity.type
_entity.pdbx_description
1 polymer ?
#
loop_
_entity_poly.entity_id
_entity_poly.type
_entity_poly.pdbx_seq_one_letter_code
_entity_poly.pdbx_strand_id
1 'polypeptide(L)'
;VWGNDETSLRVRRAKNLLLKQIDNYRGDPRAVFVYTFTRDNINEITEVMETITAHDCKMTFNIFSSPVGYSGPLRHTQDSLKRSRDIMLDMLSRYPENVLFCPYSAVAHTHQFGLHALYGCSYPRRNPSTDIGLGRSFRQYRADLSWDRDAACCVPDTDCEECRHYAAGSAVVTARLYRHVTDPATFRSWLDYV
;
A
#
# COMPACT_ATOMS: atom_id res chain seq x y z
N VAL A 1 -9.79 -0.09 -2.16
CA VAL A 1 -10.46 1.15 -2.63
C VAL A 1 -9.51 1.91 -3.53
N TRP A 2 -9.99 2.41 -4.67
CA TRP A 2 -9.20 3.10 -5.70
C TRP A 2 -9.70 4.53 -5.97
N GLY A 3 -10.19 5.18 -4.95
CA GLY A 3 -10.84 6.47 -5.04
C GLY A 3 -12.35 6.38 -4.79
N ASN A 4 -13.07 7.43 -5.15
CA ASN A 4 -14.53 7.44 -5.08
C ASN A 4 -15.18 6.52 -6.14
N ASP A 5 -16.50 6.50 -6.21
CA ASP A 5 -17.22 5.61 -7.13
C ASP A 5 -16.95 5.92 -8.61
N GLU A 6 -16.70 7.17 -8.97
CA GLU A 6 -16.37 7.55 -10.36
C GLU A 6 -15.02 6.99 -10.77
N THR A 7 -14.00 7.17 -9.95
CA THR A 7 -12.66 6.61 -10.19
C THR A 7 -12.68 5.09 -10.12
N SER A 8 -13.44 4.50 -9.20
CA SER A 8 -13.63 3.05 -9.14
C SER A 8 -14.28 2.51 -10.41
N LEU A 9 -15.26 3.21 -10.96
CA LEU A 9 -15.86 2.83 -12.25
C LEU A 9 -14.85 2.90 -13.39
N ARG A 10 -14.08 3.99 -13.46
CA ARG A 10 -13.09 4.22 -14.52
C ARG A 10 -11.93 3.21 -14.47
N VAL A 11 -11.39 2.96 -13.28
CA VAL A 11 -10.19 2.12 -13.09
C VAL A 11 -10.54 0.63 -12.97
N ARG A 12 -11.60 0.28 -12.25
CA ARG A 12 -11.99 -1.09 -11.93
C ARG A 12 -13.22 -1.57 -12.67
N ARG A 13 -13.87 -0.70 -13.46
CA ARG A 13 -15.13 -0.98 -14.17
C ARG A 13 -16.25 -1.48 -13.22
N ALA A 14 -16.23 -1.06 -11.97
CA ALA A 14 -17.18 -1.46 -10.95
C ALA A 14 -17.93 -0.25 -10.41
N LYS A 15 -19.27 -0.26 -10.54
CA LYS A 15 -20.15 0.79 -9.99
C LYS A 15 -20.39 0.60 -8.51
N ASN A 16 -20.42 1.71 -7.77
CA ASN A 16 -20.73 1.76 -6.34
C ASN A 16 -19.90 0.74 -5.53
N LEU A 17 -18.64 0.56 -5.90
CA LEU A 17 -17.80 -0.49 -5.31
C LEU A 17 -17.54 -0.21 -3.84
N LEU A 18 -17.26 1.05 -3.46
CA LEU A 18 -16.99 1.44 -2.08
C LEU A 18 -18.23 1.18 -1.21
N LEU A 19 -19.38 1.69 -1.59
CA LEU A 19 -20.63 1.52 -0.81
C LEU A 19 -21.02 0.06 -0.69
N LYS A 20 -20.91 -0.74 -1.76
CA LYS A 20 -21.16 -2.19 -1.68
C LYS A 20 -20.23 -2.92 -0.72
N GLN A 21 -18.96 -2.53 -0.70
CA GLN A 21 -18.00 -3.11 0.24
C GLN A 21 -18.32 -2.69 1.68
N ILE A 22 -18.68 -1.43 1.91
CA ILE A 22 -19.13 -0.96 3.22
C ILE A 22 -20.36 -1.73 3.68
N ASP A 23 -21.38 -1.88 2.83
CA ASP A 23 -22.59 -2.65 3.17
C ASP A 23 -22.29 -4.10 3.57
N ASN A 24 -21.27 -4.72 2.92
CA ASN A 24 -20.87 -6.09 3.22
C ASN A 24 -20.07 -6.23 4.52
N TYR A 25 -19.27 -5.22 4.88
CA TYR A 25 -18.25 -5.33 5.93
C TYR A 25 -18.41 -4.37 7.10
N ARG A 26 -19.34 -3.43 7.06
CA ARG A 26 -19.63 -2.54 8.20
C ARG A 26 -20.00 -3.36 9.44
N GLY A 27 -19.46 -2.96 10.57
CA GLY A 27 -19.67 -3.68 11.84
C GLY A 27 -18.79 -4.92 12.03
N ASP A 28 -17.98 -5.32 11.05
CA ASP A 28 -16.94 -6.33 11.28
C ASP A 28 -15.64 -5.64 11.73
N PRO A 29 -15.22 -5.79 13.01
CA PRO A 29 -14.03 -5.11 13.53
C PRO A 29 -12.71 -5.59 12.89
N ARG A 30 -12.74 -6.70 12.15
CA ARG A 30 -11.59 -7.23 11.42
C ARG A 30 -11.45 -6.64 10.02
N ALA A 31 -12.49 -5.98 9.52
CA ALA A 31 -12.49 -5.43 8.17
C ALA A 31 -11.72 -4.12 8.12
N VAL A 32 -10.69 -4.06 7.27
CA VAL A 32 -9.89 -2.86 7.02
C VAL A 32 -9.89 -2.59 5.52
N PHE A 33 -10.34 -1.41 5.13
CA PHE A 33 -10.31 -0.96 3.76
C PHE A 33 -8.91 -0.48 3.39
N VAL A 34 -8.39 -0.89 2.25
CA VAL A 34 -7.08 -0.44 1.76
C VAL A 34 -7.29 0.61 0.67
N TYR A 35 -6.95 1.86 0.94
CA TYR A 35 -6.94 2.90 -0.09
C TYR A 35 -5.61 2.89 -0.83
N THR A 36 -5.66 2.67 -2.15
CA THR A 36 -4.47 2.69 -2.99
C THR A 36 -4.32 4.07 -3.63
N PHE A 37 -3.36 4.84 -3.14
CA PHE A 37 -3.00 6.12 -3.73
C PHE A 37 -2.40 5.93 -5.11
N THR A 38 -2.88 6.72 -6.06
CA THR A 38 -2.33 6.90 -7.39
C THR A 38 -2.19 8.40 -7.64
N ARG A 39 -1.41 8.82 -8.63
CA ARG A 39 -1.35 10.24 -9.00
C ARG A 39 -2.72 10.83 -9.33
N ASP A 40 -3.60 10.02 -9.87
CA ASP A 40 -4.90 10.42 -10.38
C ASP A 40 -5.97 10.61 -9.29
N ASN A 41 -5.90 9.84 -8.18
CA ASN A 41 -6.92 9.85 -7.13
C ASN A 41 -6.50 10.54 -5.82
N ILE A 42 -5.34 11.19 -5.78
CA ILE A 42 -4.81 11.80 -4.54
C ILE A 42 -5.81 12.73 -3.84
N ASN A 43 -6.63 13.44 -4.62
CA ASN A 43 -7.57 14.43 -4.08
C ASN A 43 -8.89 13.85 -3.57
N GLU A 44 -9.18 12.59 -3.86
CA GLU A 44 -10.45 11.95 -3.53
C GLU A 44 -10.47 11.33 -2.13
N ILE A 45 -9.31 11.23 -1.48
CA ILE A 45 -9.20 10.54 -0.19
C ILE A 45 -10.08 11.16 0.90
N THR A 46 -10.26 12.49 0.91
CA THR A 46 -11.09 13.15 1.91
C THR A 46 -12.54 12.69 1.81
N GLU A 47 -13.13 12.68 0.61
CA GLU A 47 -14.48 12.18 0.37
C GLU A 47 -14.64 10.70 0.77
N VAL A 48 -13.63 9.89 0.42
CA VAL A 48 -13.62 8.47 0.77
C VAL A 48 -13.50 8.28 2.28
N MET A 49 -12.66 9.06 2.97
CA MET A 49 -12.53 9.00 4.43
C MET A 49 -13.81 9.43 5.15
N GLU A 50 -14.47 10.47 4.70
CA GLU A 50 -15.77 10.88 5.25
C GLU A 50 -16.80 9.75 5.13
N THR A 51 -16.83 9.08 3.98
CA THR A 51 -17.70 7.92 3.77
C THR A 51 -17.33 6.74 4.69
N ILE A 52 -16.06 6.41 4.81
CA ILE A 52 -15.56 5.33 5.69
C ILE A 52 -15.88 5.62 7.15
N THR A 53 -15.63 6.85 7.60
CA THR A 53 -15.87 7.28 9.00
C THR A 53 -17.34 7.30 9.34
N ALA A 54 -18.19 7.78 8.42
CA ALA A 54 -19.66 7.78 8.62
C ALA A 54 -20.25 6.39 8.84
N HIS A 55 -19.55 5.33 8.44
CA HIS A 55 -19.97 3.94 8.62
C HIS A 55 -19.16 3.17 9.67
N ASP A 56 -18.38 3.88 10.49
CA ASP A 56 -17.51 3.30 11.53
C ASP A 56 -16.56 2.20 10.99
N CYS A 57 -16.07 2.40 9.78
CA CYS A 57 -15.11 1.49 9.15
C CYS A 57 -13.68 1.94 9.37
N LYS A 58 -12.74 1.02 9.20
CA LYS A 58 -11.30 1.28 9.31
C LYS A 58 -10.66 1.29 7.93
N MET A 59 -9.59 2.08 7.79
CA MET A 59 -8.82 2.20 6.55
C MET A 59 -7.32 2.16 6.80
N THR A 60 -6.60 1.59 5.87
CA THR A 60 -5.14 1.71 5.76
C THR A 60 -4.75 2.18 4.36
N PHE A 61 -3.50 2.52 4.16
CA PHE A 61 -3.02 3.11 2.92
C PHE A 61 -2.04 2.20 2.18
N ASN A 62 -2.07 2.30 0.87
CA ASN A 62 -1.13 1.69 -0.05
C ASN A 62 -0.75 2.69 -1.14
N ILE A 63 0.42 2.54 -1.74
CA ILE A 63 0.88 3.33 -2.88
C ILE A 63 0.92 2.44 -4.12
N PHE A 64 0.38 2.94 -5.21
CA PHE A 64 0.43 2.23 -6.49
C PHE A 64 1.87 2.03 -6.97
N SER A 65 2.22 0.79 -7.25
CA SER A 65 3.48 0.40 -7.86
C SER A 65 3.29 0.23 -9.36
N SER A 66 4.04 0.98 -10.16
CA SER A 66 3.89 0.97 -11.61
C SER A 66 4.47 -0.31 -12.22
N PRO A 67 3.79 -0.91 -13.20
CA PRO A 67 4.42 -1.90 -14.08
C PRO A 67 5.59 -1.31 -14.86
N VAL A 68 6.53 -2.16 -15.26
CA VAL A 68 7.66 -1.78 -16.12
C VAL A 68 7.14 -1.11 -17.39
N GLY A 69 7.69 0.06 -17.71
CA GLY A 69 7.30 0.82 -18.91
C GLY A 69 5.95 1.53 -18.84
N TYR A 70 5.23 1.45 -17.70
CA TYR A 70 3.98 2.16 -17.55
C TYR A 70 4.19 3.67 -17.36
N SER A 71 3.63 4.48 -18.23
CA SER A 71 3.69 5.96 -18.19
C SER A 71 2.32 6.62 -17.98
N GLY A 72 1.31 5.83 -17.67
CA GLY A 72 -0.08 6.31 -17.55
C GLY A 72 -0.35 7.19 -16.31
N PRO A 73 -1.59 7.67 -16.16
CA PRO A 73 -1.98 8.65 -15.13
C PRO A 73 -1.89 8.12 -13.71
N LEU A 74 -1.87 6.81 -13.51
CA LEU A 74 -1.78 6.23 -12.16
C LEU A 74 -0.36 6.31 -11.57
N ARG A 75 0.69 6.41 -12.45
CA ARG A 75 2.09 6.45 -12.02
C ARG A 75 2.39 7.72 -11.24
N HIS A 76 3.02 7.57 -10.09
CA HIS A 76 3.46 8.68 -9.29
C HIS A 76 4.64 9.43 -9.91
N THR A 77 4.65 10.75 -9.69
CA THR A 77 5.83 11.62 -9.79
C THR A 77 6.38 11.86 -8.38
N GLN A 78 7.56 12.45 -8.26
CA GLN A 78 8.12 12.84 -6.95
C GLN A 78 7.19 13.80 -6.20
N ASP A 79 6.61 14.78 -6.90
CA ASP A 79 5.67 15.73 -6.30
C ASP A 79 4.38 15.04 -5.83
N SER A 80 3.86 14.09 -6.62
CA SER A 80 2.66 13.35 -6.21
C SER A 80 2.94 12.40 -5.03
N LEU A 81 4.13 11.83 -4.92
CA LEU A 81 4.54 11.04 -3.75
C LEU A 81 4.61 11.91 -2.48
N LYS A 82 5.26 13.09 -2.60
CA LYS A 82 5.31 14.04 -1.49
C LYS A 82 3.90 14.46 -1.05
N ARG A 83 3.06 14.79 -2.00
CA ARG A 83 1.66 15.16 -1.72
C ARG A 83 0.88 14.01 -1.09
N SER A 84 1.05 12.77 -1.58
CA SER A 84 0.43 11.59 -0.95
C SER A 84 0.85 11.44 0.50
N ARG A 85 2.14 11.63 0.81
CA ARG A 85 2.65 11.59 2.19
C ARG A 85 1.97 12.63 3.08
N ASP A 86 1.96 13.88 2.61
CA ASP A 86 1.42 14.97 3.39
C ASP A 86 -0.08 14.74 3.68
N ILE A 87 -0.81 14.23 2.72
CA ILE A 87 -2.23 13.83 2.87
C ILE A 87 -2.38 12.62 3.82
N MET A 88 -1.54 11.59 3.73
CA MET A 88 -1.59 10.47 4.68
C MET A 88 -1.40 10.92 6.12
N LEU A 89 -0.46 11.84 6.35
CA LEU A 89 -0.21 12.40 7.67
C LEU A 89 -1.38 13.27 8.16
N ASP A 90 -2.02 14.02 7.27
CA ASP A 90 -3.26 14.76 7.59
C ASP A 90 -4.40 13.82 7.97
N MET A 91 -4.61 12.74 7.20
CA MET A 91 -5.65 11.75 7.51
C MET A 91 -5.41 11.06 8.85
N LEU A 92 -4.15 10.70 9.17
CA LEU A 92 -3.78 10.16 10.48
C LEU A 92 -4.11 11.12 11.62
N SER A 93 -3.88 12.41 11.43
CA SER A 93 -4.18 13.44 12.43
C SER A 93 -5.68 13.67 12.60
N ARG A 94 -6.44 13.68 11.51
CA ARG A 94 -7.89 13.99 11.51
C ARG A 94 -8.76 12.80 11.91
N TYR A 95 -8.32 11.58 11.62
CA TYR A 95 -9.10 10.35 11.79
C TYR A 95 -8.32 9.27 12.54
N PRO A 96 -7.77 9.55 13.74
CA PRO A 96 -6.86 8.63 14.43
C PRO A 96 -7.52 7.28 14.78
N GLU A 97 -8.85 7.27 14.99
CA GLU A 97 -9.61 6.06 15.32
C GLU A 97 -9.95 5.21 14.10
N ASN A 98 -9.92 5.79 12.90
CA ASN A 98 -10.32 5.12 11.66
C ASN A 98 -9.16 4.73 10.77
N VAL A 99 -8.00 5.39 10.91
CA VAL A 99 -6.83 5.14 10.07
C VAL A 99 -5.84 4.23 10.78
N LEU A 100 -5.70 3.01 10.28
CA LEU A 100 -4.71 2.03 10.74
C LEU A 100 -3.43 2.16 9.91
N PHE A 101 -2.64 3.16 10.23
CA PHE A 101 -1.38 3.46 9.55
C PHE A 101 -0.46 4.24 10.50
N CYS A 102 0.82 4.41 10.17
CA CYS A 102 1.70 5.20 11.01
C CYS A 102 2.52 6.22 10.21
N PRO A 103 2.97 7.33 10.82
CA PRO A 103 3.77 8.34 10.16
C PRO A 103 5.04 7.79 9.50
N TYR A 104 5.71 6.85 10.16
CA TYR A 104 6.88 6.19 9.59
C TYR A 104 6.58 5.48 8.27
N SER A 105 5.48 4.73 8.20
CA SER A 105 5.05 4.06 6.97
C SER A 105 4.71 5.06 5.87
N ALA A 106 4.07 6.21 6.20
CA ALA A 106 3.80 7.25 5.23
C ALA A 106 5.09 7.76 4.58
N VAL A 107 6.13 8.01 5.37
CA VAL A 107 7.45 8.45 4.88
C VAL A 107 8.13 7.36 4.05
N ALA A 108 8.16 6.12 4.54
CA ALA A 108 8.84 5.00 3.88
C ALA A 108 8.20 4.68 2.52
N HIS A 109 6.86 4.58 2.47
CA HIS A 109 6.14 4.23 1.24
C HIS A 109 6.15 5.32 0.17
N THR A 110 6.38 6.57 0.56
CA THR A 110 6.43 7.73 -0.36
C THR A 110 7.84 8.23 -0.65
N HIS A 111 8.86 7.51 -0.21
CA HIS A 111 10.25 7.87 -0.51
C HIS A 111 10.50 7.91 -2.01
N GLN A 112 11.48 8.73 -2.46
CA GLN A 112 11.81 8.87 -3.88
C GLN A 112 12.19 7.56 -4.57
N PHE A 113 12.84 6.64 -3.85
CA PHE A 113 13.10 5.28 -4.30
C PHE A 113 12.03 4.34 -3.76
N GLY A 114 11.75 3.26 -4.48
CA GLY A 114 10.86 2.22 -4.00
C GLY A 114 11.37 1.56 -2.71
N LEU A 115 10.47 0.93 -1.97
CA LEU A 115 10.81 0.23 -0.72
C LEU A 115 11.90 -0.83 -0.90
N HIS A 116 11.92 -1.48 -2.06
CA HIS A 116 12.94 -2.45 -2.41
C HIS A 116 14.36 -1.84 -2.43
N ALA A 117 14.54 -0.65 -2.99
CA ALA A 117 15.83 0.03 -3.04
C ALA A 117 16.35 0.42 -1.65
N LEU A 118 15.44 0.75 -0.72
CA LEU A 118 15.78 1.16 0.64
C LEU A 118 16.02 -0.01 1.59
N TYR A 119 15.14 -1.01 1.53
CA TYR A 119 15.05 -2.04 2.56
C TYR A 119 15.30 -3.45 2.03
N GLY A 120 15.41 -3.63 0.72
CA GLY A 120 15.40 -4.92 0.06
C GLY A 120 13.99 -5.47 -0.09
N CYS A 121 13.86 -6.61 -0.74
CA CYS A 121 12.58 -7.26 -0.96
C CYS A 121 12.45 -8.52 -0.12
N SER A 122 11.27 -8.79 0.42
CA SER A 122 10.97 -10.04 1.12
C SER A 122 10.81 -11.23 0.16
N TYR A 123 10.64 -10.97 -1.13
CA TYR A 123 10.52 -12.00 -2.15
C TYR A 123 11.89 -12.43 -2.72
N PRO A 124 12.09 -13.72 -3.01
CA PRO A 124 13.39 -14.28 -3.38
C PRO A 124 14.05 -13.65 -4.59
N ARG A 125 13.26 -13.23 -5.57
CA ARG A 125 13.79 -12.74 -6.86
C ARG A 125 14.68 -11.51 -6.74
N ARG A 126 14.46 -10.67 -5.75
CA ARG A 126 15.14 -9.39 -5.59
C ARG A 126 15.76 -9.19 -4.21
N ASN A 127 15.97 -10.26 -3.48
CA ASN A 127 16.67 -10.18 -2.21
C ASN A 127 18.18 -10.38 -2.45
N PRO A 128 19.00 -9.33 -2.41
CA PRO A 128 20.43 -9.43 -2.67
C PRO A 128 21.20 -10.22 -1.60
N SER A 129 20.62 -10.43 -0.43
CA SER A 129 21.23 -11.24 0.63
C SER A 129 20.97 -12.74 0.46
N THR A 130 20.15 -13.12 -0.48
CA THR A 130 19.88 -14.51 -0.83
C THR A 130 20.24 -14.74 -2.28
N ASP A 131 21.49 -15.00 -2.55
CA ASP A 131 21.97 -15.57 -3.83
C ASP A 131 21.32 -16.93 -4.12
N ILE A 132 20.59 -17.43 -3.15
CA ILE A 132 19.92 -18.72 -3.19
C ILE A 132 18.63 -18.55 -3.98
N GLY A 133 18.70 -18.81 -5.28
CA GLY A 133 17.54 -19.01 -6.10
C GLY A 133 16.87 -17.75 -6.64
N LEU A 134 17.67 -16.75 -6.96
CA LEU A 134 17.30 -15.64 -7.84
C LEU A 134 16.80 -16.19 -9.19
N GLY A 135 15.84 -16.74 -9.41
CA GLY A 135 15.27 -17.41 -10.58
C GLY A 135 14.35 -18.55 -10.19
N ARG A 136 14.25 -18.87 -8.90
CA ARG A 136 13.26 -19.83 -8.44
C ARG A 136 11.90 -19.18 -8.43
N SER A 137 10.99 -19.74 -9.20
CA SER A 137 9.57 -19.48 -9.10
C SER A 137 9.05 -20.04 -7.77
N PHE A 138 8.03 -19.41 -7.20
CA PHE A 138 7.22 -20.00 -6.15
C PHE A 138 5.82 -20.30 -6.71
N ARG A 139 5.16 -21.28 -6.11
CA ARG A 139 3.80 -21.62 -6.50
C ARG A 139 2.82 -20.58 -6.03
N GLN A 140 2.03 -20.07 -6.96
CA GLN A 140 0.93 -19.17 -6.66
C GLN A 140 -0.39 -19.93 -6.72
N TYR A 141 -1.21 -19.78 -5.68
CA TYR A 141 -2.50 -20.43 -5.54
C TYR A 141 -3.62 -19.40 -5.57
N ARG A 142 -4.78 -19.79 -6.07
CA ARG A 142 -6.02 -19.02 -5.98
C ARG A 142 -6.61 -19.13 -4.58
N ALA A 143 -7.65 -18.33 -4.31
CA ALA A 143 -8.33 -18.32 -3.02
C ALA A 143 -8.97 -19.68 -2.63
N ASP A 144 -9.32 -20.51 -3.62
CA ASP A 144 -9.83 -21.86 -3.44
C ASP A 144 -8.72 -22.91 -3.27
N LEU A 145 -7.47 -22.48 -3.11
CA LEU A 145 -6.26 -23.29 -3.01
C LEU A 145 -5.90 -24.09 -4.27
N SER A 146 -6.59 -23.88 -5.37
CA SER A 146 -6.18 -24.46 -6.65
C SER A 146 -4.90 -23.79 -7.14
N TRP A 147 -4.04 -24.55 -7.81
CA TRP A 147 -2.83 -24.01 -8.42
C TRP A 147 -3.19 -23.04 -9.54
N ASP A 148 -2.55 -21.87 -9.53
CA ASP A 148 -2.72 -20.87 -10.57
C ASP A 148 -1.52 -20.87 -11.53
N ARG A 149 -0.34 -20.59 -11.02
CA ARG A 149 0.90 -20.52 -11.82
C ARG A 149 2.15 -20.51 -10.93
N ASP A 150 3.29 -20.71 -11.55
CA ASP A 150 4.56 -20.38 -10.93
C ASP A 150 4.85 -18.90 -11.11
N ALA A 151 5.24 -18.24 -10.03
CA ALA A 151 5.55 -16.81 -10.01
C ALA A 151 6.89 -16.56 -9.31
N ALA A 152 7.64 -15.61 -9.84
CA ALA A 152 8.93 -15.21 -9.25
C ALA A 152 8.82 -13.94 -8.38
N CYS A 153 7.69 -13.25 -8.43
CA CYS A 153 7.38 -12.05 -7.67
C CYS A 153 5.87 -11.93 -7.48
N CYS A 154 5.45 -11.24 -6.41
CA CYS A 154 4.03 -10.97 -6.16
C CYS A 154 3.35 -10.16 -7.29
N VAL A 155 4.10 -9.29 -7.95
CA VAL A 155 3.66 -8.53 -9.12
C VAL A 155 4.76 -8.64 -10.18
N PRO A 156 4.69 -9.63 -11.08
CA PRO A 156 5.78 -9.99 -12.01
C PRO A 156 6.28 -8.82 -12.87
N ASP A 157 5.37 -7.96 -13.28
CA ASP A 157 5.64 -6.88 -14.22
C ASP A 157 5.91 -5.53 -13.53
N THR A 158 6.00 -5.50 -12.21
CA THR A 158 6.30 -4.26 -11.48
C THR A 158 7.78 -3.90 -11.61
N ASP A 159 8.04 -2.63 -11.85
CA ASP A 159 9.38 -2.08 -11.73
C ASP A 159 9.83 -2.14 -10.27
N CYS A 160 10.86 -2.94 -10.01
CA CYS A 160 11.35 -3.15 -8.65
C CYS A 160 11.98 -1.89 -8.05
N GLU A 161 12.54 -1.00 -8.86
CA GLU A 161 13.12 0.26 -8.40
C GLU A 161 12.04 1.24 -7.92
N GLU A 162 10.82 1.11 -8.45
CA GLU A 162 9.65 1.89 -8.05
C GLU A 162 8.66 1.10 -7.19
N CYS A 163 8.97 -0.13 -6.84
CA CYS A 163 8.05 -0.99 -6.11
C CYS A 163 7.74 -0.45 -4.70
N ARG A 164 6.45 -0.27 -4.42
CA ARG A 164 5.90 0.22 -3.16
C ARG A 164 4.84 -0.75 -2.62
N HIS A 165 4.95 -2.01 -2.98
CA HIS A 165 3.96 -3.02 -2.65
C HIS A 165 3.85 -3.20 -1.14
N TYR A 166 2.69 -2.90 -0.58
CA TYR A 166 2.43 -2.85 0.86
C TYR A 166 2.86 -4.13 1.59
N ALA A 167 2.38 -5.28 1.15
CA ALA A 167 2.65 -6.54 1.85
C ALA A 167 4.15 -6.89 1.88
N ALA A 168 4.85 -6.69 0.76
CA ALA A 168 6.28 -6.94 0.68
C ALA A 168 7.10 -5.88 1.42
N GLY A 169 6.73 -4.61 1.26
CA GLY A 169 7.40 -3.48 1.88
C GLY A 169 7.22 -3.44 3.39
N SER A 170 5.99 -3.59 3.87
CA SER A 170 5.68 -3.53 5.30
C SER A 170 6.42 -4.60 6.09
N ALA A 171 6.48 -5.83 5.61
CA ALA A 171 7.21 -6.91 6.28
C ALA A 171 8.70 -6.57 6.43
N VAL A 172 9.32 -6.01 5.38
CA VAL A 172 10.74 -5.64 5.41
C VAL A 172 10.99 -4.40 6.25
N VAL A 173 10.14 -3.39 6.13
CA VAL A 173 10.21 -2.16 6.93
C VAL A 173 10.07 -2.49 8.41
N THR A 174 9.07 -3.28 8.79
CA THR A 174 8.85 -3.68 10.17
C THR A 174 10.03 -4.50 10.71
N ALA A 175 10.50 -5.48 9.97
CA ALA A 175 11.59 -6.35 10.43
C ALA A 175 12.95 -5.63 10.56
N ARG A 176 13.16 -4.56 9.81
CA ARG A 176 14.45 -3.83 9.78
C ARG A 176 14.41 -2.48 10.46
N LEU A 177 13.28 -2.09 11.01
CA LEU A 177 13.10 -0.77 11.59
C LEU A 177 14.16 -0.43 12.66
N TYR A 178 14.55 -1.39 13.48
CA TYR A 178 15.58 -1.19 14.51
C TYR A 178 16.91 -0.66 13.94
N ARG A 179 17.18 -0.89 12.65
CA ARG A 179 18.38 -0.37 11.95
C ARG A 179 18.23 1.07 11.49
N HIS A 180 17.00 1.58 11.41
CA HIS A 180 16.66 2.88 10.88
C HIS A 180 16.07 3.83 11.90
N VAL A 181 15.81 3.34 13.11
CA VAL A 181 15.35 4.18 14.21
C VAL A 181 16.52 4.98 14.75
N THR A 182 16.54 6.25 14.42
CA THR A 182 17.58 7.20 14.84
C THR A 182 17.09 8.16 15.92
N ASP A 183 15.79 8.18 16.16
CA ASP A 183 15.17 9.10 17.11
C ASP A 183 13.96 8.48 17.84
N PRO A 184 13.64 8.98 19.06
CA PRO A 184 12.55 8.43 19.87
C PRO A 184 11.15 8.56 19.24
N ALA A 185 10.90 9.56 18.42
CA ALA A 185 9.60 9.78 17.78
C ALA A 185 9.35 8.72 16.72
N THR A 186 10.35 8.44 15.87
CA THR A 186 10.29 7.36 14.88
C THR A 186 10.12 6.00 15.55
N PHE A 187 10.81 5.75 16.67
CA PHE A 187 10.66 4.50 17.42
C PHE A 187 9.26 4.36 18.02
N ARG A 188 8.71 5.41 18.60
CA ARG A 188 7.34 5.40 19.13
C ARG A 188 6.33 5.13 18.03
N SER A 189 6.43 5.83 16.90
CA SER A 189 5.56 5.61 15.74
C SER A 189 5.60 4.16 15.23
N TRP A 190 6.74 3.51 15.35
CA TRP A 190 6.85 2.08 15.04
C TRP A 190 6.16 1.20 16.08
N LEU A 191 6.33 1.48 17.36
CA LEU A 191 5.65 0.74 18.43
C LEU A 191 4.13 0.82 18.29
N ASP A 192 3.61 1.96 17.89
CA ASP A 192 2.18 2.17 17.67
C ASP A 192 1.66 1.40 16.43
N TYR A 193 2.57 1.00 15.52
CA TYR A 193 2.24 0.25 14.31
C TYR A 193 2.28 -1.27 14.50
N VAL A 194 3.12 -1.79 15.38
CA VAL A 194 3.35 -3.23 15.62
C VAL A 194 2.40 -3.77 16.68
#